data_ff249a04a32236064209df80df0a0a4c
#
_entry.id   ff249a04a32236064209df80df0a0a4c
#
_cell.length_a   1.000
_cell.length_b   1.000
_cell.length_c   1.000
_cell.angle_alpha   90.00
_cell.angle_beta   90.00
_cell.angle_gamma   90.00
#
_symmetry.space_group_name_H-M   'P 1'
#
loop_
_entity.id
_entity.type
_entity.pdbx_description
1 polymer ?
#
loop_
_entity_poly.entity_id
_entity_poly.type
_entity_poly.pdbx_seq_one_letter_code
_entity_poly.pdbx_strand_id
1 'polypeptide(L)'
;MAGIVIDAVRKAFGSVVALESVSLSVADGEFLALLGPSGCGKTTLLRIIAGLETQTSGRVLIGGRDISDLPPRKRGLAMVFQNYAVFPHMTVAGNVGFGLRMAGADRERIARQVAKTAALLHIEPYLDRYPAQLSGGQRQRVAVARALAIEPSVLLMDEPLSNLDALLRLEMRAELKSVLQAAGTTTVYVTHDQTEAMGLADRIALLHAGRIVQIDQPSVLYRHPATRFVGGFVGSPPMNFLALPVSDGWVRLGALSFAPPTNAPTVVMGVRSEDFEIVAADGMQFEVRVVEPMGSHTLLTGTVIGQQIRVVAPSDSRPQPGTLMQLRPLPDRISWMDAESGARLEGRR
;
A
#
# COMPACT_ATOMS: atom_id res chain seq x y z
N MET A 1 -5.27 -20.57 11.74
CA MET A 1 -5.24 -19.24 11.12
C MET A 1 -6.55 -18.56 11.45
N ALA A 2 -6.64 -17.26 11.40
CA ALA A 2 -7.85 -16.57 11.83
C ALA A 2 -8.02 -15.22 11.11
N GLY A 3 -9.19 -14.95 10.57
CA GLY A 3 -9.54 -13.65 10.02
C GLY A 3 -9.62 -12.57 11.09
N ILE A 4 -9.51 -11.31 10.69
CA ILE A 4 -9.61 -10.13 11.55
C ILE A 4 -10.87 -9.35 11.19
N VAL A 5 -11.60 -8.87 12.17
CA VAL A 5 -12.69 -7.90 11.99
C VAL A 5 -12.41 -6.69 12.87
N ILE A 6 -12.37 -5.53 12.27
CA ILE A 6 -12.30 -4.22 12.92
C ILE A 6 -13.66 -3.58 12.73
N ASP A 7 -14.34 -3.29 13.84
CA ASP A 7 -15.70 -2.80 13.85
C ASP A 7 -15.76 -1.43 14.53
N ALA A 8 -15.97 -0.39 13.70
CA ALA A 8 -16.14 1.01 14.09
C ALA A 8 -15.05 1.53 15.07
N VAL A 9 -13.78 1.10 14.87
CA VAL A 9 -12.68 1.50 15.75
C VAL A 9 -12.40 2.98 15.61
N ARG A 10 -12.49 3.68 16.74
CA ARG A 10 -12.15 5.10 16.88
C ARG A 10 -10.98 5.25 17.85
N LYS A 11 -10.06 6.19 17.57
CA LYS A 11 -8.99 6.57 18.50
C LYS A 11 -8.81 8.08 18.53
N ALA A 12 -8.90 8.64 19.72
CA ALA A 12 -8.55 10.03 19.98
C ALA A 12 -7.44 10.12 21.04
N PHE A 13 -6.50 11.04 20.84
CA PHE A 13 -5.48 11.46 21.80
C PHE A 13 -5.79 12.90 22.23
N GLY A 14 -6.45 13.06 23.36
CA GLY A 14 -6.99 14.34 23.75
C GLY A 14 -7.97 14.88 22.69
N SER A 15 -7.68 16.05 22.11
CA SER A 15 -8.49 16.67 21.06
C SER A 15 -8.19 16.16 19.64
N VAL A 16 -7.10 15.40 19.45
CA VAL A 16 -6.69 14.91 18.12
C VAL A 16 -7.30 13.55 17.85
N VAL A 17 -8.12 13.45 16.80
CA VAL A 17 -8.69 12.18 16.34
C VAL A 17 -7.74 11.54 15.35
N ALA A 18 -7.12 10.42 15.74
CA ALA A 18 -6.19 9.65 14.89
C ALA A 18 -6.90 8.62 14.01
N LEU A 19 -8.01 8.05 14.51
CA LEU A 19 -8.88 7.14 13.75
C LEU A 19 -10.33 7.53 14.01
N GLU A 20 -11.11 7.61 12.94
CA GLU A 20 -12.49 8.04 12.99
C GLU A 20 -13.42 6.94 12.44
N SER A 21 -13.85 6.03 13.32
CA SER A 21 -14.78 4.94 12.96
C SER A 21 -14.29 4.05 11.80
N VAL A 22 -13.12 3.44 11.97
CA VAL A 22 -12.55 2.52 10.98
C VAL A 22 -13.20 1.15 11.09
N SER A 23 -13.76 0.65 9.97
CA SER A 23 -14.30 -0.71 9.85
C SER A 23 -13.68 -1.40 8.65
N LEU A 24 -13.14 -2.60 8.87
CA LEU A 24 -12.62 -3.47 7.81
C LEU A 24 -12.59 -4.93 8.27
N SER A 25 -12.54 -5.84 7.30
CA SER A 25 -12.32 -7.27 7.53
C SER A 25 -11.13 -7.75 6.72
N VAL A 26 -10.35 -8.65 7.31
CA VAL A 26 -9.26 -9.40 6.67
C VAL A 26 -9.63 -10.86 6.73
N ALA A 27 -9.67 -11.53 5.59
CA ALA A 27 -10.00 -12.94 5.53
C ALA A 27 -8.87 -13.81 6.13
N ASP A 28 -9.18 -15.05 6.45
CA ASP A 28 -8.17 -16.01 6.90
C ASP A 28 -7.13 -16.25 5.78
N GLY A 29 -5.84 -16.12 6.10
CA GLY A 29 -4.73 -16.23 5.16
C GLY A 29 -4.54 -15.03 4.22
N GLU A 30 -5.37 -13.99 4.30
CA GLU A 30 -5.27 -12.79 3.45
C GLU A 30 -4.08 -11.91 3.86
N PHE A 31 -3.41 -11.35 2.86
CA PHE A 31 -2.42 -10.28 3.01
C PHE A 31 -3.07 -8.92 2.74
N LEU A 32 -3.38 -8.17 3.79
CA LEU A 32 -3.91 -6.81 3.70
C LEU A 32 -2.80 -5.77 3.91
N ALA A 33 -2.61 -4.85 2.95
CA ALA A 33 -1.76 -3.68 3.16
C ALA A 33 -2.57 -2.48 3.64
N LEU A 34 -2.08 -1.80 4.69
CA LEU A 34 -2.55 -0.49 5.11
C LEU A 34 -1.64 0.57 4.48
N LEU A 35 -2.16 1.29 3.49
CA LEU A 35 -1.45 2.32 2.73
C LEU A 35 -2.00 3.70 3.06
N GLY A 36 -1.22 4.76 2.89
CA GLY A 36 -1.68 6.14 3.06
C GLY A 36 -0.55 7.08 3.46
N PRO A 37 -0.77 8.41 3.46
CA PRO A 37 0.21 9.40 3.83
C PRO A 37 0.65 9.27 5.29
N SER A 38 1.77 9.91 5.64
CA SER A 38 2.25 9.95 7.03
C SER A 38 1.20 10.62 7.93
N GLY A 39 1.01 10.08 9.14
CA GLY A 39 0.05 10.61 10.11
C GLY A 39 -1.43 10.25 9.87
N CYS A 40 -1.78 9.46 8.84
CA CYS A 40 -3.18 9.10 8.59
C CYS A 40 -3.78 8.03 9.51
N GLY A 41 -3.00 7.46 10.46
CA GLY A 41 -3.51 6.52 11.46
C GLY A 41 -3.11 5.05 11.26
N LYS A 42 -2.33 4.67 10.24
CA LYS A 42 -1.93 3.27 9.95
C LYS A 42 -1.29 2.55 11.13
N THR A 43 -0.20 3.11 11.66
CA THR A 43 0.52 2.55 12.81
C THR A 43 -0.35 2.56 14.07
N THR A 44 -1.22 3.56 14.25
CA THR A 44 -2.18 3.59 15.37
C THR A 44 -3.15 2.42 15.27
N LEU A 45 -3.72 2.17 14.09
CA LEU A 45 -4.60 1.02 13.86
C LEU A 45 -3.88 -0.30 14.11
N LEU A 46 -2.67 -0.46 13.57
CA LEU A 46 -1.86 -1.66 13.78
C LEU A 46 -1.57 -1.90 15.27
N ARG A 47 -1.21 -0.86 16.02
CA ARG A 47 -0.97 -0.94 17.47
C ARG A 47 -2.22 -1.29 18.26
N ILE A 48 -3.39 -0.82 17.85
CA ILE A 48 -4.68 -1.22 18.45
C ILE A 48 -4.93 -2.71 18.22
N ILE A 49 -4.72 -3.24 17.01
CA ILE A 49 -4.83 -4.67 16.73
C ILE A 49 -3.84 -5.46 17.60
N ALA A 50 -2.61 -4.96 17.74
CA ALA A 50 -1.58 -5.59 18.58
C ALA A 50 -1.87 -5.54 20.09
N GLY A 51 -2.77 -4.66 20.54
CA GLY A 51 -3.03 -4.38 21.96
C GLY A 51 -1.95 -3.54 22.63
N LEU A 52 -1.14 -2.85 21.84
CA LEU A 52 -0.12 -1.89 22.28
C LEU A 52 -0.70 -0.48 22.46
N GLU A 53 -1.92 -0.27 21.95
CA GLU A 53 -2.70 0.96 22.10
C GLU A 53 -4.16 0.56 22.31
N THR A 54 -4.89 1.34 23.14
CA THR A 54 -6.30 1.10 23.42
C THR A 54 -7.15 2.01 22.54
N GLN A 55 -8.16 1.45 21.88
CA GLN A 55 -9.17 2.22 21.15
C GLN A 55 -10.02 3.07 22.10
N THR A 56 -10.54 4.20 21.61
CA THR A 56 -11.50 5.03 22.35
C THR A 56 -12.90 4.39 22.29
N SER A 57 -13.26 3.76 21.17
CA SER A 57 -14.49 2.99 20.97
C SER A 57 -14.33 2.01 19.81
N GLY A 58 -15.29 1.13 19.63
CA GLY A 58 -15.26 0.07 18.61
C GLY A 58 -14.61 -1.21 19.11
N ARG A 59 -14.52 -2.22 18.26
CA ARG A 59 -14.05 -3.56 18.62
C ARG A 59 -13.08 -4.14 17.61
N VAL A 60 -12.22 -5.03 18.09
CA VAL A 60 -11.31 -5.84 17.27
C VAL A 60 -11.55 -7.32 17.57
N LEU A 61 -11.86 -8.10 16.54
CA LEU A 61 -12.07 -9.54 16.66
C LEU A 61 -11.02 -10.29 15.84
N ILE A 62 -10.52 -11.40 16.37
CA ILE A 62 -9.65 -12.36 15.66
C ILE A 62 -10.29 -13.73 15.77
N GLY A 63 -10.54 -14.39 14.62
CA GLY A 63 -11.21 -15.69 14.58
C GLY A 63 -12.60 -15.67 15.25
N GLY A 64 -13.32 -14.55 15.14
CA GLY A 64 -14.63 -14.34 15.77
C GLY A 64 -14.57 -14.02 17.27
N ARG A 65 -13.40 -14.08 17.92
CA ARG A 65 -13.23 -13.74 19.35
C ARG A 65 -12.93 -12.26 19.50
N ASP A 66 -13.66 -11.56 20.36
CA ASP A 66 -13.34 -10.19 20.75
C ASP A 66 -12.04 -10.17 21.58
N ILE A 67 -11.06 -9.37 21.10
CA ILE A 67 -9.75 -9.22 21.72
C ILE A 67 -9.49 -7.78 22.18
N SER A 68 -10.48 -6.90 22.10
CA SER A 68 -10.36 -5.46 22.31
C SER A 68 -9.66 -5.13 23.64
N ASP A 69 -10.03 -5.80 24.72
CA ASP A 69 -9.51 -5.57 26.08
C ASP A 69 -8.40 -6.55 26.48
N LEU A 70 -7.99 -7.44 25.58
CA LEU A 70 -6.93 -8.40 25.88
C LEU A 70 -5.53 -7.74 25.76
N PRO A 71 -4.64 -8.02 26.73
CA PRO A 71 -3.25 -7.58 26.61
C PRO A 71 -2.55 -8.31 25.44
N PRO A 72 -1.49 -7.74 24.84
CA PRO A 72 -0.82 -8.27 23.64
C PRO A 72 -0.51 -9.76 23.70
N ARG A 73 0.02 -10.25 24.83
CA ARG A 73 0.40 -11.66 25.04
C ARG A 73 -0.76 -12.67 24.95
N LYS A 74 -2.02 -12.21 25.05
CA LYS A 74 -3.22 -13.06 25.00
C LYS A 74 -3.95 -13.01 23.65
N ARG A 75 -3.45 -12.22 22.69
CA ARG A 75 -4.11 -12.01 21.39
C ARG A 75 -3.76 -13.07 20.32
N GLY A 76 -2.75 -13.92 20.56
CA GLY A 76 -2.36 -15.00 19.63
C GLY A 76 -1.73 -14.49 18.32
N LEU A 77 -1.14 -13.31 18.33
CA LEU A 77 -0.53 -12.66 17.17
C LEU A 77 0.98 -12.41 17.38
N ALA A 78 1.68 -12.15 16.28
CA ALA A 78 3.06 -11.66 16.29
C ALA A 78 3.15 -10.30 15.58
N MET A 79 4.19 -9.53 15.94
CA MET A 79 4.45 -8.23 15.33
C MET A 79 5.92 -8.08 14.95
N VAL A 80 6.17 -7.61 13.73
CA VAL A 80 7.47 -7.13 13.24
C VAL A 80 7.45 -5.62 13.26
N PHE A 81 8.37 -5.03 14.02
CA PHE A 81 8.50 -3.57 14.18
C PHE A 81 9.41 -2.97 13.10
N GLN A 82 9.25 -1.71 12.83
CA GLN A 82 10.04 -0.94 11.86
C GLN A 82 11.56 -1.00 12.12
N ASN A 83 11.98 -1.02 13.39
CA ASN A 83 13.38 -1.14 13.80
C ASN A 83 13.83 -2.59 14.04
N TYR A 84 13.02 -3.56 13.53
CA TYR A 84 13.22 -5.02 13.71
C TYR A 84 13.14 -5.50 15.15
N ALA A 85 13.45 -4.69 16.14
CA ALA A 85 13.46 -4.98 17.58
C ALA A 85 14.19 -6.30 17.95
N VAL A 86 15.26 -6.63 17.20
CA VAL A 86 16.08 -7.83 17.46
C VAL A 86 16.90 -7.62 18.74
N PHE A 87 16.94 -8.62 19.61
CA PHE A 87 17.67 -8.57 20.87
C PHE A 87 19.18 -8.64 20.65
N PRO A 88 19.96 -7.57 20.91
CA PRO A 88 21.37 -7.50 20.52
C PRO A 88 22.29 -8.44 21.34
N HIS A 89 21.84 -8.84 22.52
CA HIS A 89 22.58 -9.71 23.45
C HIS A 89 22.30 -11.21 23.23
N MET A 90 21.47 -11.56 22.26
CA MET A 90 21.16 -12.95 21.90
C MET A 90 21.65 -13.26 20.50
N THR A 91 22.03 -14.50 20.27
CA THR A 91 22.31 -15.03 18.92
C THR A 91 21.05 -15.02 18.06
N VAL A 92 21.18 -15.26 16.76
CA VAL A 92 20.04 -15.42 15.85
C VAL A 92 19.13 -16.56 16.32
N ALA A 93 19.68 -17.73 16.63
CA ALA A 93 18.91 -18.85 17.19
C ALA A 93 18.17 -18.46 18.48
N GLY A 94 18.86 -17.71 19.35
CA GLY A 94 18.29 -17.19 20.59
C GLY A 94 17.12 -16.24 20.35
N ASN A 95 17.22 -15.35 19.35
CA ASN A 95 16.17 -14.44 18.94
C ASN A 95 14.96 -15.18 18.39
N VAL A 96 15.16 -16.08 17.41
CA VAL A 96 14.07 -16.84 16.77
C VAL A 96 13.31 -17.69 17.80
N GLY A 97 14.03 -18.39 18.70
CA GLY A 97 13.44 -19.23 19.74
C GLY A 97 12.87 -18.48 20.95
N PHE A 98 13.02 -17.14 21.02
CA PHE A 98 12.67 -16.37 22.22
C PHE A 98 11.20 -16.49 22.60
N GLY A 99 10.29 -16.29 21.65
CA GLY A 99 8.84 -16.33 21.89
C GLY A 99 8.38 -17.71 22.40
N LEU A 100 8.90 -18.78 21.80
CA LEU A 100 8.61 -20.16 22.22
C LEU A 100 9.10 -20.44 23.66
N ARG A 101 10.30 -19.93 23.99
CA ARG A 101 10.85 -20.04 25.34
C ARG A 101 9.98 -19.34 26.39
N MET A 102 9.50 -18.12 26.06
CA MET A 102 8.59 -17.38 26.94
C MET A 102 7.21 -18.06 27.07
N ALA A 103 6.79 -18.81 26.06
CA ALA A 103 5.58 -19.63 26.10
C ALA A 103 5.76 -20.97 26.84
N GLY A 104 6.98 -21.27 27.37
CA GLY A 104 7.24 -22.50 28.12
C GLY A 104 7.44 -23.74 27.24
N ALA A 105 7.75 -23.58 25.94
CA ALA A 105 8.02 -24.70 25.05
C ALA A 105 9.30 -25.44 25.46
N ASP A 106 9.32 -26.76 25.29
CA ASP A 106 10.49 -27.59 25.53
C ASP A 106 11.62 -27.34 24.51
N ARG A 107 12.82 -27.78 24.85
CA ARG A 107 14.02 -27.54 24.04
C ARG A 107 13.92 -28.17 22.65
N GLU A 108 13.28 -29.30 22.52
CA GLU A 108 13.16 -30.02 21.26
C GLU A 108 12.21 -29.28 20.31
N ARG A 109 11.05 -28.80 20.79
CA ARG A 109 10.13 -27.96 20.05
C ARG A 109 10.80 -26.66 19.61
N ILE A 110 11.54 -25.99 20.50
CA ILE A 110 12.27 -24.78 20.15
C ILE A 110 13.27 -25.05 19.03
N ALA A 111 14.08 -26.11 19.13
CA ALA A 111 15.08 -26.46 18.12
C ALA A 111 14.43 -26.76 16.76
N ARG A 112 13.34 -27.54 16.72
CA ARG A 112 12.58 -27.82 15.50
C ARG A 112 12.05 -26.56 14.83
N GLN A 113 11.42 -25.66 15.61
CA GLN A 113 10.84 -24.43 15.05
C GLN A 113 11.91 -23.43 14.60
N VAL A 114 13.00 -23.32 15.32
CA VAL A 114 14.15 -22.51 14.90
C VAL A 114 14.71 -23.02 13.57
N ALA A 115 14.95 -24.33 13.44
CA ALA A 115 15.44 -24.93 12.19
C ALA A 115 14.45 -24.72 11.03
N LYS A 116 13.16 -24.99 11.24
CA LYS A 116 12.09 -24.79 10.25
C LYS A 116 12.03 -23.35 9.74
N THR A 117 12.02 -22.39 10.66
CA THR A 117 11.92 -20.96 10.29
C THR A 117 13.22 -20.41 9.71
N ALA A 118 14.36 -20.91 10.17
CA ALA A 118 15.66 -20.55 9.61
C ALA A 118 15.79 -20.99 8.16
N ALA A 119 15.38 -22.22 7.85
CA ALA A 119 15.37 -22.75 6.48
C ALA A 119 14.41 -21.94 5.58
N LEU A 120 13.20 -21.59 6.08
CA LEU A 120 12.22 -20.81 5.34
C LEU A 120 12.74 -19.41 4.93
N LEU A 121 13.62 -18.83 5.75
CA LEU A 121 14.15 -17.47 5.58
C LEU A 121 15.63 -17.44 5.17
N HIS A 122 16.22 -18.61 4.87
CA HIS A 122 17.62 -18.75 4.46
C HIS A 122 18.60 -18.08 5.44
N ILE A 123 18.38 -18.26 6.75
CA ILE A 123 19.23 -17.71 7.82
C ILE A 123 20.00 -18.79 8.61
N GLU A 124 19.99 -20.05 8.17
CA GLU A 124 20.71 -21.16 8.83
C GLU A 124 22.20 -20.87 9.05
N PRO A 125 22.95 -20.26 8.08
CA PRO A 125 24.37 -19.98 8.26
C PRO A 125 24.67 -18.92 9.33
N TYR A 126 23.63 -18.23 9.83
CA TYR A 126 23.79 -17.12 10.77
C TYR A 126 23.28 -17.43 12.18
N LEU A 127 22.81 -18.65 12.46
CA LEU A 127 22.14 -19.00 13.72
C LEU A 127 22.98 -18.71 14.96
N ASP A 128 24.30 -18.86 14.88
CA ASP A 128 25.23 -18.62 16.00
C ASP A 128 25.74 -17.17 16.06
N ARG A 129 25.41 -16.33 15.08
CA ARG A 129 25.82 -14.92 15.04
C ARG A 129 24.96 -14.04 15.93
N TYR A 130 25.53 -12.92 16.34
CA TYR A 130 24.83 -11.84 17.02
C TYR A 130 24.32 -10.80 16.00
N PRO A 131 23.24 -10.05 16.30
CA PRO A 131 22.68 -9.06 15.40
C PRO A 131 23.66 -8.01 14.89
N ALA A 132 24.67 -7.63 15.66
CA ALA A 132 25.73 -6.71 15.25
C ALA A 132 26.58 -7.20 14.07
N GLN A 133 26.60 -8.51 13.83
CA GLN A 133 27.36 -9.18 12.76
C GLN A 133 26.51 -9.37 11.48
N LEU A 134 25.30 -8.84 11.43
CA LEU A 134 24.35 -9.04 10.35
C LEU A 134 24.13 -7.75 9.55
N SER A 135 23.86 -7.89 8.25
CA SER A 135 23.36 -6.80 7.40
C SER A 135 21.93 -6.39 7.77
N GLY A 136 21.43 -5.26 7.22
CA GLY A 136 20.06 -4.82 7.42
C GLY A 136 19.02 -5.87 7.01
N GLY A 137 19.16 -6.43 5.82
CA GLY A 137 18.26 -7.48 5.33
C GLY A 137 18.33 -8.77 6.15
N GLN A 138 19.52 -9.17 6.61
CA GLN A 138 19.67 -10.33 7.50
C GLN A 138 18.97 -10.09 8.85
N ARG A 139 19.10 -8.91 9.45
CA ARG A 139 18.37 -8.56 10.69
C ARG A 139 16.86 -8.59 10.49
N GLN A 140 16.37 -8.13 9.35
CA GLN A 140 14.96 -8.20 9.01
C GLN A 140 14.47 -9.65 8.91
N ARG A 141 15.18 -10.53 8.18
CA ARG A 141 14.85 -11.97 8.11
C ARG A 141 14.79 -12.59 9.51
N VAL A 142 15.72 -12.26 10.38
CA VAL A 142 15.69 -12.71 11.78
C VAL A 142 14.45 -12.23 12.53
N ALA A 143 14.03 -10.97 12.33
CA ALA A 143 12.82 -10.44 12.94
C ALA A 143 11.54 -11.14 12.44
N VAL A 144 11.46 -11.43 11.13
CA VAL A 144 10.37 -12.20 10.54
C VAL A 144 10.39 -13.65 11.03
N ALA A 145 11.58 -14.30 11.09
CA ALA A 145 11.73 -15.65 11.61
C ALA A 145 11.25 -15.75 13.06
N ARG A 146 11.62 -14.79 13.91
CA ARG A 146 11.17 -14.73 15.30
C ARG A 146 9.64 -14.61 15.41
N ALA A 147 9.03 -13.83 14.54
CA ALA A 147 7.58 -13.66 14.50
C ALA A 147 6.86 -14.93 14.02
N LEU A 148 7.40 -15.62 13.00
CA LEU A 148 6.80 -16.84 12.44
C LEU A 148 7.06 -18.08 13.29
N ALA A 149 8.16 -18.13 14.07
CA ALA A 149 8.51 -19.29 14.88
C ALA A 149 7.46 -19.69 15.92
N ILE A 150 6.67 -18.74 16.41
CA ILE A 150 5.57 -19.01 17.35
C ILE A 150 4.26 -19.45 16.66
N GLU A 151 4.26 -19.59 15.32
CA GLU A 151 3.11 -19.95 14.51
C GLU A 151 1.88 -19.10 14.84
N PRO A 152 1.95 -17.76 14.67
CA PRO A 152 0.89 -16.86 15.08
C PRO A 152 -0.34 -17.04 14.17
N SER A 153 -1.55 -16.82 14.72
CA SER A 153 -2.76 -16.76 13.91
C SER A 153 -2.82 -15.54 12.99
N VAL A 154 -2.18 -14.45 13.40
CA VAL A 154 -2.11 -13.17 12.69
C VAL A 154 -0.68 -12.61 12.81
N LEU A 155 -0.14 -12.13 11.70
CA LEU A 155 1.13 -11.42 11.64
C LEU A 155 0.90 -9.95 11.33
N LEU A 156 1.43 -9.07 12.16
CA LEU A 156 1.39 -7.62 11.98
C LEU A 156 2.79 -7.13 11.60
N MET A 157 2.89 -6.25 10.60
CA MET A 157 4.16 -5.68 10.16
C MET A 157 4.07 -4.17 10.05
N ASP A 158 4.93 -3.45 10.80
CA ASP A 158 4.98 -1.99 10.81
C ASP A 158 6.20 -1.51 10.01
N GLU A 159 6.01 -1.16 8.74
CA GLU A 159 7.04 -0.67 7.81
C GLU A 159 8.34 -1.50 7.80
N PRO A 160 8.28 -2.83 7.65
CA PRO A 160 9.44 -3.70 7.88
C PRO A 160 10.57 -3.52 6.86
N LEU A 161 10.31 -2.91 5.69
CA LEU A 161 11.31 -2.71 4.64
C LEU A 161 11.87 -1.26 4.59
N SER A 162 11.37 -0.35 5.41
CA SER A 162 11.68 1.09 5.33
C SER A 162 13.16 1.43 5.55
N ASN A 163 13.88 0.61 6.31
CA ASN A 163 15.29 0.83 6.65
C ASN A 163 16.29 0.16 5.68
N LEU A 164 15.82 -0.34 4.53
CA LEU A 164 16.63 -0.96 3.50
C LEU A 164 16.86 0.00 2.32
N ASP A 165 18.00 -0.14 1.66
CA ASP A 165 18.24 0.52 0.36
C ASP A 165 17.31 -0.02 -0.72
N ALA A 166 17.22 0.68 -1.86
CA ALA A 166 16.24 0.39 -2.90
C ALA A 166 16.41 -1.00 -3.54
N LEU A 167 17.67 -1.44 -3.78
CA LEU A 167 17.94 -2.74 -4.39
C LEU A 167 17.58 -3.88 -3.43
N LEU A 168 18.06 -3.80 -2.20
CA LEU A 168 17.77 -4.80 -1.17
C LEU A 168 16.28 -4.85 -0.83
N ARG A 169 15.58 -3.72 -0.87
CA ARG A 169 14.12 -3.65 -0.68
C ARG A 169 13.38 -4.42 -1.77
N LEU A 170 13.80 -4.30 -3.04
CA LEU A 170 13.21 -5.03 -4.16
C LEU A 170 13.35 -6.55 -3.99
N GLU A 171 14.56 -7.03 -3.64
CA GLU A 171 14.84 -8.45 -3.40
C GLU A 171 14.04 -8.98 -2.21
N MET A 172 14.09 -8.26 -1.08
CA MET A 172 13.40 -8.65 0.15
C MET A 172 11.88 -8.66 0.00
N ARG A 173 11.30 -7.80 -0.85
CA ARG A 173 9.86 -7.80 -1.14
C ARG A 173 9.42 -9.11 -1.80
N ALA A 174 10.15 -9.57 -2.83
CA ALA A 174 9.82 -10.81 -3.52
C ALA A 174 9.94 -12.03 -2.59
N GLU A 175 11.01 -12.07 -1.79
CA GLU A 175 11.23 -13.14 -0.82
C GLU A 175 10.16 -13.14 0.28
N LEU A 176 9.86 -11.97 0.85
CA LEU A 176 8.84 -11.84 1.89
C LEU A 176 7.47 -12.33 1.40
N LYS A 177 7.09 -11.99 0.16
CA LYS A 177 5.85 -12.49 -0.43
C LYS A 177 5.82 -14.02 -0.47
N SER A 178 6.89 -14.65 -0.98
CA SER A 178 7.00 -16.11 -1.06
C SER A 178 6.91 -16.77 0.33
N VAL A 179 7.64 -16.24 1.30
CA VAL A 179 7.65 -16.73 2.69
C VAL A 179 6.27 -16.66 3.34
N LEU A 180 5.58 -15.53 3.20
CA LEU A 180 4.27 -15.34 3.82
C LEU A 180 3.18 -16.14 3.15
N GLN A 181 3.23 -16.30 1.82
CA GLN A 181 2.34 -17.20 1.09
C GLN A 181 2.55 -18.66 1.52
N ALA A 182 3.80 -19.11 1.64
CA ALA A 182 4.11 -20.45 2.11
C ALA A 182 3.68 -20.69 3.58
N ALA A 183 3.75 -19.66 4.42
CA ALA A 183 3.29 -19.73 5.81
C ALA A 183 1.75 -19.71 5.92
N GLY A 184 1.03 -19.16 4.93
CA GLY A 184 -0.42 -19.03 4.90
C GLY A 184 -1.00 -18.15 6.01
N THR A 185 -0.18 -17.35 6.70
CA THR A 185 -0.57 -16.58 7.89
C THR A 185 -1.31 -15.30 7.47
N THR A 186 -2.47 -15.03 8.08
CA THR A 186 -3.18 -13.75 7.93
C THR A 186 -2.27 -12.59 8.28
N THR A 187 -2.06 -11.67 7.35
CA THR A 187 -1.05 -10.61 7.51
C THR A 187 -1.66 -9.23 7.35
N VAL A 188 -1.35 -8.32 8.29
CA VAL A 188 -1.62 -6.88 8.15
C VAL A 188 -0.28 -6.15 8.05
N TYR A 189 -0.06 -5.49 6.93
CA TYR A 189 1.19 -4.86 6.55
C TYR A 189 1.02 -3.33 6.43
N VAL A 190 1.72 -2.57 7.24
CA VAL A 190 1.74 -1.10 7.14
C VAL A 190 2.91 -0.67 6.27
N THR A 191 2.64 0.18 5.31
CA THR A 191 3.66 0.85 4.49
C THR A 191 3.20 2.22 4.02
N HIS A 192 4.15 3.09 3.68
CA HIS A 192 3.94 4.30 2.91
C HIS A 192 4.42 4.14 1.45
N ASP A 193 5.09 3.02 1.12
CA ASP A 193 5.56 2.70 -0.22
C ASP A 193 4.45 1.99 -1.02
N GLN A 194 4.02 2.66 -2.10
CA GLN A 194 2.97 2.13 -2.97
C GLN A 194 3.41 0.87 -3.71
N THR A 195 4.70 0.76 -4.06
CA THR A 195 5.21 -0.40 -4.80
C THR A 195 5.25 -1.64 -3.92
N GLU A 196 5.46 -1.49 -2.61
CA GLU A 196 5.32 -2.56 -1.64
C GLU A 196 3.86 -3.02 -1.55
N ALA A 197 2.93 -2.09 -1.31
CA ALA A 197 1.52 -2.41 -1.19
C ALA A 197 0.97 -3.08 -2.47
N MET A 198 1.27 -2.52 -3.65
CA MET A 198 0.83 -3.04 -4.95
C MET A 198 1.41 -4.42 -5.27
N GLY A 199 2.66 -4.68 -4.87
CA GLY A 199 3.37 -5.92 -5.19
C GLY A 199 3.09 -7.08 -4.22
N LEU A 200 2.79 -6.78 -2.95
CA LEU A 200 2.65 -7.77 -1.89
C LEU A 200 1.21 -8.17 -1.63
N ALA A 201 0.30 -7.21 -1.56
CA ALA A 201 -1.01 -7.38 -0.96
C ALA A 201 -2.04 -8.06 -1.89
N ASP A 202 -2.94 -8.82 -1.28
CA ASP A 202 -4.16 -9.30 -1.93
C ASP A 202 -5.18 -8.16 -2.01
N ARG A 203 -5.28 -7.34 -0.94
CA ARG A 203 -6.07 -6.11 -0.89
C ARG A 203 -5.29 -5.00 -0.20
N ILE A 204 -5.59 -3.77 -0.60
CA ILE A 204 -5.03 -2.55 -0.02
C ILE A 204 -6.16 -1.75 0.62
N ALA A 205 -6.04 -1.42 1.91
CA ALA A 205 -6.87 -0.43 2.55
C ALA A 205 -6.13 0.91 2.56
N LEU A 206 -6.63 1.87 1.78
CA LEU A 206 -6.07 3.21 1.71
C LEU A 206 -6.68 4.09 2.80
N LEU A 207 -5.84 4.54 3.73
CA LEU A 207 -6.22 5.42 4.83
C LEU A 207 -5.89 6.88 4.50
N HIS A 208 -6.83 7.77 4.82
CA HIS A 208 -6.63 9.22 4.77
C HIS A 208 -7.38 9.89 5.91
N ALA A 209 -6.71 10.78 6.65
CA ALA A 209 -7.29 11.55 7.75
C ALA A 209 -8.09 10.67 8.76
N GLY A 210 -7.53 9.52 9.15
CA GLY A 210 -8.15 8.62 10.13
C GLY A 210 -9.33 7.79 9.61
N ARG A 211 -9.60 7.81 8.30
CA ARG A 211 -10.69 7.04 7.65
C ARG A 211 -10.14 6.16 6.54
N ILE A 212 -10.83 5.06 6.25
CA ILE A 212 -10.58 4.27 5.05
C ILE A 212 -11.32 4.94 3.88
N VAL A 213 -10.56 5.27 2.82
CA VAL A 213 -11.11 5.89 1.61
C VAL A 213 -11.53 4.85 0.57
N GLN A 214 -10.73 3.77 0.45
CA GLN A 214 -11.03 2.65 -0.43
C GLN A 214 -10.31 1.39 0.06
N ILE A 215 -10.97 0.23 -0.09
CA ILE A 215 -10.37 -1.09 0.10
C ILE A 215 -10.65 -1.91 -1.14
N ASP A 216 -9.59 -2.31 -1.84
CA ASP A 216 -9.72 -3.12 -3.05
C ASP A 216 -8.45 -3.91 -3.35
N GLN A 217 -8.52 -4.79 -4.35
CA GLN A 217 -7.35 -5.38 -4.97
C GLN A 217 -6.46 -4.28 -5.57
N PRO A 218 -5.12 -4.45 -5.59
CA PRO A 218 -4.20 -3.45 -6.12
C PRO A 218 -4.57 -2.92 -7.51
N SER A 219 -4.90 -3.82 -8.43
CA SER A 219 -5.28 -3.48 -9.81
C SER A 219 -6.56 -2.64 -9.90
N VAL A 220 -7.55 -2.93 -9.04
CA VAL A 220 -8.83 -2.18 -8.98
C VAL A 220 -8.58 -0.79 -8.42
N LEU A 221 -7.83 -0.69 -7.33
CA LEU A 221 -7.49 0.58 -6.68
C LEU A 221 -6.71 1.52 -7.62
N TYR A 222 -5.85 0.96 -8.49
CA TYR A 222 -5.12 1.71 -9.50
C TYR A 222 -6.00 2.15 -10.66
N ARG A 223 -6.78 1.23 -11.25
CA ARG A 223 -7.58 1.48 -12.47
C ARG A 223 -8.91 2.17 -12.18
N HIS A 224 -9.48 1.93 -11.01
CA HIS A 224 -10.81 2.39 -10.61
C HIS A 224 -10.78 3.12 -9.27
N PRO A 225 -10.00 4.21 -9.15
CA PRO A 225 -9.94 4.98 -7.90
C PRO A 225 -11.33 5.52 -7.56
N ALA A 226 -11.76 5.32 -6.30
CA ALA A 226 -13.07 5.77 -5.84
C ALA A 226 -13.18 7.29 -5.73
N THR A 227 -12.03 7.96 -5.57
CA THR A 227 -11.97 9.41 -5.43
C THR A 227 -10.75 10.00 -6.13
N ARG A 228 -10.78 11.31 -6.38
CA ARG A 228 -9.64 12.08 -6.88
C ARG A 228 -8.41 11.93 -5.97
N PHE A 229 -8.62 11.84 -4.64
CA PHE A 229 -7.53 11.59 -3.70
C PHE A 229 -6.84 10.24 -3.98
N VAL A 230 -7.62 9.15 -4.14
CA VAL A 230 -7.07 7.81 -4.43
C VAL A 230 -6.28 7.82 -5.74
N GLY A 231 -6.85 8.37 -6.81
CA GLY A 231 -6.18 8.45 -8.11
C GLY A 231 -4.88 9.27 -8.09
N GLY A 232 -4.86 10.36 -7.32
CA GLY A 232 -3.69 11.21 -7.13
C GLY A 232 -2.66 10.67 -6.16
N PHE A 233 -3.07 9.80 -5.24
CA PHE A 233 -2.15 9.19 -4.27
C PHE A 233 -1.51 7.91 -4.82
N VAL A 234 -2.26 7.07 -5.53
CA VAL A 234 -1.78 5.78 -6.05
C VAL A 234 -1.26 5.92 -7.47
N GLY A 235 -0.03 5.46 -7.69
CA GLY A 235 0.67 5.52 -8.98
C GLY A 235 1.82 6.52 -8.98
N SER A 236 2.86 6.21 -9.76
CA SER A 236 4.01 7.08 -10.00
C SER A 236 4.34 7.05 -11.49
N PRO A 237 4.03 8.13 -12.22
CA PRO A 237 3.39 9.38 -11.78
C PRO A 237 1.95 9.23 -11.26
N PRO A 238 1.44 10.21 -10.47
CA PRO A 238 0.03 10.28 -10.11
C PRO A 238 -0.89 10.40 -11.32
N MET A 239 -2.19 10.02 -11.16
CA MET A 239 -3.21 10.27 -12.18
C MET A 239 -3.31 11.77 -12.50
N ASN A 240 -3.42 12.10 -13.78
CA ASN A 240 -3.70 13.46 -14.23
C ASN A 240 -5.19 13.77 -14.02
N PHE A 241 -5.48 15.03 -13.67
CA PHE A 241 -6.84 15.51 -13.48
C PHE A 241 -7.04 16.80 -14.27
N LEU A 242 -8.00 16.78 -15.19
CA LEU A 242 -8.41 17.92 -15.99
C LEU A 242 -9.83 18.34 -15.61
N ALA A 243 -9.99 19.54 -15.07
CA ALA A 243 -11.31 20.13 -14.82
C ALA A 243 -11.86 20.71 -16.13
N LEU A 244 -13.02 20.25 -16.57
CA LEU A 244 -13.55 20.48 -17.90
C LEU A 244 -15.01 20.94 -17.85
N PRO A 245 -15.40 21.96 -18.63
CA PRO A 245 -16.78 22.35 -18.77
C PRO A 245 -17.55 21.28 -19.56
N VAL A 246 -18.80 21.07 -19.18
CA VAL A 246 -19.78 20.25 -19.92
C VAL A 246 -20.75 21.17 -20.62
N SER A 247 -20.84 21.05 -21.95
CA SER A 247 -21.79 21.83 -22.79
C SER A 247 -22.59 20.85 -23.63
N ASP A 248 -23.92 20.94 -23.55
CA ASP A 248 -24.85 20.05 -24.27
C ASP A 248 -24.60 18.54 -23.99
N GLY A 249 -24.18 18.21 -22.78
CA GLY A 249 -23.84 16.83 -22.39
C GLY A 249 -22.47 16.33 -22.87
N TRP A 250 -21.63 17.20 -23.42
CA TRP A 250 -20.32 16.85 -23.96
C TRP A 250 -19.19 17.67 -23.33
N VAL A 251 -18.04 17.01 -23.16
CA VAL A 251 -16.75 17.64 -22.92
C VAL A 251 -16.00 17.69 -24.26
N ARG A 252 -15.49 18.86 -24.63
CA ARG A 252 -14.73 19.06 -25.87
C ARG A 252 -13.28 19.44 -25.56
N LEU A 253 -12.33 18.72 -26.17
CA LEU A 253 -10.89 18.94 -26.03
C LEU A 253 -10.21 18.89 -27.41
N GLY A 254 -10.03 20.04 -28.05
CA GLY A 254 -9.57 20.09 -29.44
C GLY A 254 -10.57 19.40 -30.36
N ALA A 255 -10.13 18.41 -31.12
CA ALA A 255 -10.99 17.62 -32.00
C ALA A 255 -11.75 16.50 -31.25
N LEU A 256 -11.44 16.25 -29.97
CA LEU A 256 -12.02 15.17 -29.19
C LEU A 256 -13.32 15.61 -28.51
N SER A 257 -14.29 14.69 -28.44
CA SER A 257 -15.55 14.87 -27.72
C SER A 257 -15.85 13.65 -26.86
N PHE A 258 -16.22 13.87 -25.60
CA PHE A 258 -16.52 12.82 -24.63
C PHE A 258 -17.87 13.10 -23.97
N ALA A 259 -18.68 12.06 -23.76
CA ALA A 259 -19.91 12.13 -23.00
C ALA A 259 -19.66 11.69 -21.56
N PRO A 260 -19.49 12.61 -20.60
CA PRO A 260 -19.31 12.24 -19.20
C PRO A 260 -20.63 11.70 -18.62
N PRO A 261 -20.60 10.86 -17.57
CA PRO A 261 -21.80 10.28 -16.98
C PRO A 261 -22.56 11.25 -16.06
N THR A 262 -22.49 12.54 -16.35
CA THR A 262 -23.12 13.62 -15.57
C THR A 262 -23.57 14.76 -16.48
N ASN A 263 -24.59 15.52 -16.02
CA ASN A 263 -25.01 16.76 -16.62
C ASN A 263 -24.54 17.99 -15.79
N ALA A 264 -23.67 17.81 -14.80
CA ALA A 264 -23.08 18.90 -14.04
C ALA A 264 -22.31 19.85 -14.99
N PRO A 265 -22.28 21.17 -14.72
CA PRO A 265 -21.63 22.15 -15.60
C PRO A 265 -20.11 21.95 -15.71
N THR A 266 -19.53 21.26 -14.76
CA THR A 266 -18.09 20.94 -14.73
C THR A 266 -17.89 19.50 -14.25
N VAL A 267 -16.94 18.81 -14.88
CA VAL A 267 -16.52 17.45 -14.51
C VAL A 267 -15.00 17.38 -14.48
N VAL A 268 -14.44 16.47 -13.72
CA VAL A 268 -12.99 16.19 -13.72
C VAL A 268 -12.71 14.89 -14.48
N MET A 269 -11.88 14.99 -15.52
CA MET A 269 -11.36 13.86 -16.27
C MET A 269 -10.05 13.39 -15.60
N GLY A 270 -10.04 12.17 -15.08
CA GLY A 270 -8.84 11.49 -14.55
C GLY A 270 -8.26 10.55 -15.59
N VAL A 271 -6.97 10.68 -15.92
CA VAL A 271 -6.26 9.82 -16.88
C VAL A 271 -4.86 9.52 -16.38
N ARG A 272 -4.44 8.24 -16.42
CA ARG A 272 -3.07 7.86 -16.09
C ARG A 272 -2.09 8.37 -17.15
N SER A 273 -0.84 8.61 -16.76
CA SER A 273 0.19 9.15 -17.66
C SER A 273 0.52 8.23 -18.84
N GLU A 274 0.37 6.92 -18.66
CA GLU A 274 0.55 5.88 -19.66
C GLU A 274 -0.69 5.62 -20.54
N ASP A 275 -1.85 6.17 -20.18
CA ASP A 275 -3.10 5.99 -20.90
C ASP A 275 -3.36 7.12 -21.93
N PHE A 276 -2.34 7.87 -22.30
CA PHE A 276 -2.34 8.81 -23.41
C PHE A 276 -1.60 8.25 -24.61
N GLU A 277 -2.22 8.32 -25.78
CA GLU A 277 -1.57 8.09 -27.06
C GLU A 277 -1.06 9.41 -27.64
N ILE A 278 0.17 9.42 -28.17
CA ILE A 278 0.70 10.50 -28.97
C ILE A 278 0.24 10.26 -30.41
N VAL A 279 -0.56 11.17 -30.96
CA VAL A 279 -1.15 11.04 -32.29
C VAL A 279 -0.65 12.15 -33.23
N ALA A 280 -0.74 11.92 -34.55
CA ALA A 280 -0.29 12.92 -35.52
C ALA A 280 -1.31 14.06 -35.71
N ALA A 281 -2.60 13.75 -35.55
CA ALA A 281 -3.71 14.70 -35.72
C ALA A 281 -4.93 14.28 -34.87
N ASP A 282 -5.95 15.13 -34.84
CA ASP A 282 -7.24 14.85 -34.21
C ASP A 282 -7.15 14.51 -32.71
N GLY A 283 -6.18 15.10 -32.02
CA GLY A 283 -6.00 15.01 -30.58
C GLY A 283 -6.29 16.32 -29.85
N MET A 284 -6.01 16.34 -28.57
CA MET A 284 -5.92 17.55 -27.76
C MET A 284 -4.50 18.09 -27.81
N GLN A 285 -4.35 19.42 -27.91
CA GLN A 285 -3.06 20.09 -27.98
C GLN A 285 -2.35 20.02 -26.63
N PHE A 286 -1.12 19.50 -26.63
CA PHE A 286 -0.24 19.39 -25.47
C PHE A 286 1.06 20.15 -25.74
N GLU A 287 1.36 21.16 -24.95
CA GLU A 287 2.60 21.90 -25.00
C GLU A 287 3.61 21.32 -24.02
N VAL A 288 4.68 20.74 -24.52
CA VAL A 288 5.76 20.15 -23.71
C VAL A 288 6.51 21.24 -22.95
N ARG A 289 6.69 21.07 -21.63
CA ARG A 289 7.45 21.98 -20.77
C ARG A 289 8.74 21.34 -20.25
N VAL A 290 8.67 20.07 -19.81
CA VAL A 290 9.80 19.35 -19.26
C VAL A 290 9.87 17.96 -19.88
N VAL A 291 11.09 17.49 -20.17
CA VAL A 291 11.37 16.17 -20.73
C VAL A 291 12.33 15.44 -19.79
N GLU A 292 11.89 14.34 -19.19
CA GLU A 292 12.67 13.57 -18.21
C GLU A 292 12.91 12.15 -18.73
N PRO A 293 14.11 11.82 -19.23
CA PRO A 293 14.45 10.45 -19.61
C PRO A 293 14.58 9.56 -18.37
N MET A 294 13.68 8.58 -18.24
CA MET A 294 13.62 7.66 -17.10
C MET A 294 14.29 6.30 -17.40
N GLY A 295 14.96 6.17 -18.55
CA GLY A 295 15.58 4.91 -18.99
C GLY A 295 14.62 4.04 -19.80
N SER A 296 13.66 3.42 -19.15
CA SER A 296 12.63 2.57 -19.81
C SER A 296 11.59 3.36 -20.61
N HIS A 297 11.38 4.62 -20.28
CA HIS A 297 10.43 5.53 -20.93
C HIS A 297 10.91 6.98 -20.78
N THR A 298 10.25 7.92 -21.45
CA THR A 298 10.42 9.35 -21.22
C THR A 298 9.15 9.90 -20.57
N LEU A 299 9.30 10.63 -19.46
CA LEU A 299 8.20 11.36 -18.84
C LEU A 299 8.15 12.77 -19.40
N LEU A 300 7.05 13.13 -20.03
CA LEU A 300 6.78 14.47 -20.54
C LEU A 300 5.85 15.19 -19.57
N THR A 301 6.27 16.33 -19.05
CA THR A 301 5.39 17.23 -18.30
C THR A 301 5.08 18.45 -19.18
N GLY A 302 3.81 18.79 -19.28
CA GLY A 302 3.36 19.89 -20.12
C GLY A 302 1.94 20.35 -19.80
N THR A 303 1.31 21.10 -20.68
CA THR A 303 -0.02 21.69 -20.45
C THR A 303 -1.01 21.36 -21.56
N VAL A 304 -2.25 21.08 -21.14
CA VAL A 304 -3.44 20.98 -21.98
C VAL A 304 -4.44 21.99 -21.47
N ILE A 305 -4.95 22.89 -22.31
CA ILE A 305 -5.86 23.99 -21.94
C ILE A 305 -5.42 24.74 -20.66
N GLY A 306 -4.10 24.98 -20.52
CA GLY A 306 -3.52 25.67 -19.36
C GLY A 306 -3.40 24.80 -18.08
N GLN A 307 -3.85 23.55 -18.08
CA GLN A 307 -3.72 22.65 -16.95
C GLN A 307 -2.54 21.69 -17.14
N GLN A 308 -1.74 21.52 -16.10
CA GLN A 308 -0.56 20.65 -16.16
C GLN A 308 -0.94 19.18 -16.16
N ILE A 309 -0.33 18.41 -17.07
CA ILE A 309 -0.41 16.95 -17.12
C ILE A 309 0.98 16.32 -17.34
N ARG A 310 1.07 15.03 -17.03
CA ARG A 310 2.23 14.18 -17.29
C ARG A 310 1.84 13.07 -18.24
N VAL A 311 2.74 12.75 -19.19
CA VAL A 311 2.53 11.72 -20.21
C VAL A 311 3.74 10.82 -20.26
N VAL A 312 3.53 9.52 -20.28
CA VAL A 312 4.59 8.53 -20.53
C VAL A 312 4.70 8.35 -22.04
N ALA A 313 5.89 8.64 -22.56
CA ALA A 313 6.24 8.50 -23.98
C ALA A 313 7.31 7.40 -24.16
N PRO A 314 7.50 6.83 -25.37
CA PRO A 314 8.58 5.92 -25.68
C PRO A 314 9.96 6.46 -25.23
N SER A 315 10.87 5.55 -24.89
CA SER A 315 12.19 5.91 -24.31
C SER A 315 13.08 6.71 -25.25
N ASP A 316 12.85 6.67 -26.54
CA ASP A 316 13.55 7.43 -27.60
C ASP A 316 12.90 8.80 -27.90
N SER A 317 11.72 9.07 -27.36
CA SER A 317 11.02 10.35 -27.53
C SER A 317 11.79 11.47 -26.83
N ARG A 318 12.21 12.50 -27.62
CA ARG A 318 13.01 13.65 -27.16
C ARG A 318 12.49 14.97 -27.74
N PRO A 319 11.19 15.29 -27.52
CA PRO A 319 10.69 16.60 -27.96
C PRO A 319 11.43 17.72 -27.22
N GLN A 320 11.60 18.86 -27.85
CA GLN A 320 12.12 20.02 -27.15
C GLN A 320 11.01 20.71 -26.34
N PRO A 321 11.35 21.37 -25.22
CA PRO A 321 10.40 22.25 -24.53
C PRO A 321 9.82 23.28 -25.50
N GLY A 322 8.50 23.50 -25.42
CA GLY A 322 7.73 24.35 -26.37
C GLY A 322 7.17 23.56 -27.57
N THR A 323 7.58 22.30 -27.77
CA THR A 323 6.99 21.48 -28.83
C THR A 323 5.48 21.26 -28.56
N LEU A 324 4.67 21.48 -29.61
CA LEU A 324 3.25 21.18 -29.59
C LEU A 324 3.03 19.75 -30.11
N MET A 325 2.42 18.90 -29.31
CA MET A 325 2.07 17.53 -29.64
C MET A 325 0.55 17.35 -29.56
N GLN A 326 0.05 16.32 -30.21
CA GLN A 326 -1.36 15.91 -30.12
C GLN A 326 -1.46 14.67 -29.26
N LEU A 327 -2.37 14.71 -28.25
CA LEU A 327 -2.60 13.59 -27.36
C LEU A 327 -4.05 13.13 -27.49
N ARG A 328 -4.26 11.82 -27.31
CA ARG A 328 -5.57 11.20 -27.21
C ARG A 328 -5.61 10.32 -25.96
N PRO A 329 -6.49 10.60 -24.98
CA PRO A 329 -6.69 9.66 -23.87
C PRO A 329 -7.41 8.41 -24.37
N LEU A 330 -7.04 7.24 -23.89
CA LEU A 330 -7.73 5.97 -24.16
C LEU A 330 -9.14 6.05 -23.54
N PRO A 331 -10.23 5.93 -24.32
CA PRO A 331 -11.59 6.16 -23.83
C PRO A 331 -11.98 5.29 -22.64
N ASP A 332 -11.61 3.98 -22.68
CA ASP A 332 -11.90 3.01 -21.63
C ASP A 332 -11.04 3.19 -20.37
N ARG A 333 -10.09 4.12 -20.40
CA ARG A 333 -9.16 4.43 -19.30
C ARG A 333 -9.46 5.76 -18.63
N ILE A 334 -10.49 6.46 -19.06
CA ILE A 334 -10.91 7.72 -18.45
C ILE A 334 -11.71 7.42 -17.17
N SER A 335 -11.30 8.04 -16.08
CA SER A 335 -12.05 8.06 -14.82
C SER A 335 -12.73 9.41 -14.66
N TRP A 336 -14.04 9.45 -14.77
CA TRP A 336 -14.82 10.65 -14.54
C TRP A 336 -15.04 10.87 -13.05
N MET A 337 -14.81 12.10 -12.57
CA MET A 337 -14.93 12.47 -11.16
C MET A 337 -15.82 13.70 -11.04
N ASP A 338 -16.61 13.72 -9.99
CA ASP A 338 -17.39 14.90 -9.60
C ASP A 338 -16.44 16.05 -9.22
N ALA A 339 -16.73 17.24 -9.70
CA ALA A 339 -15.82 18.38 -9.54
C ALA A 339 -15.75 18.91 -8.11
N GLU A 340 -16.84 18.79 -7.33
CA GLU A 340 -16.91 19.28 -5.93
C GLU A 340 -16.45 18.23 -4.93
N SER A 341 -17.06 17.05 -4.95
CA SER A 341 -16.77 15.99 -3.97
C SER A 341 -15.50 15.21 -4.31
N GLY A 342 -15.04 15.23 -5.55
CA GLY A 342 -13.96 14.42 -6.05
C GLY A 342 -14.28 12.92 -6.11
N ALA A 343 -15.53 12.52 -5.92
CA ALA A 343 -15.99 11.15 -6.03
C ALA A 343 -16.02 10.68 -7.49
N ARG A 344 -15.72 9.41 -7.72
CA ARG A 344 -15.85 8.80 -9.04
C ARG A 344 -17.33 8.76 -9.46
N LEU A 345 -17.57 9.16 -10.69
CA LEU A 345 -18.87 9.05 -11.35
C LEU A 345 -18.95 7.69 -12.06
N GLU A 346 -19.97 6.90 -11.76
CA GLU A 346 -20.22 5.65 -12.47
C GLU A 346 -20.92 5.96 -13.82
N GLY A 347 -20.53 5.22 -14.86
CA GLY A 347 -21.18 5.32 -16.17
C GLY A 347 -22.67 5.00 -16.06
N ARG A 348 -23.51 5.73 -16.81
CA ARG A 348 -24.90 5.30 -17.04
C ARG A 348 -24.84 3.93 -17.72
N ARG A 349 -25.34 2.89 -17.03
CA ARG A 349 -25.53 1.55 -17.61
C ARG A 349 -26.55 1.60 -18.73
#